data_1f35c3656644c132d72525e322501610
#
_entry.id   1f35c3656644c132d72525e322501610
#
_cell.length_a   1.000
_cell.length_b   1.000
_cell.length_c   1.000
_cell.angle_alpha   90.00
_cell.angle_beta   90.00
_cell.angle_gamma   90.00
#
_symmetry.space_group_name_H-M   'P 1'
#
loop_
_entity.id
_entity.type
_entity.pdbx_description
1 polymer ?
#
loop_
_entity_poly.entity_id
_entity_poly.type
_entity_poly.pdbx_seq_one_letter_code
_entity_poly.pdbx_strand_id
1 'polypeptide(L)'
;MGGWPQYSLSPTTTVWAAQSFDEYYLYTGDVEFLRTRAYPFFRGVGKAISGIMEEKDGRLFLPLSSSPEIFDDTRRSYLQPNSNFDLALIRYLFGTLAGYAEILGESAEQYELILSKLDGIAVDGDGVVMLDRTQRLNETHRHFSHLMCMYPLHLINYDTDEHRQIYEQTISDLERLGTGLWTGFSFAMSAQIYAMAKHGNAAYERLRQFCVGFVGENGFHLNGDFRHYGYTQFHYRPFTLEGLFGFCDALHEMLLQDHNGCIELFPAIPEEWRNRTVSFEKLRSRGGLTVSAKARNSEITGLIITSPEPREIVVNGRAYCLKKGENVLI
;
A
#
# COMPACT_ATOMS: atom_id res chain seq x y z
N MET A 1 -27.95 -6.22 -15.44
CA MET A 1 -26.52 -5.94 -15.34
C MET A 1 -25.84 -7.24 -14.97
N GLY A 2 -24.91 -7.74 -15.77
CA GLY A 2 -24.18 -8.94 -15.45
C GLY A 2 -22.86 -8.54 -14.79
N GLY A 3 -22.80 -8.60 -13.49
CA GLY A 3 -21.58 -8.28 -12.73
C GLY A 3 -21.91 -7.96 -11.27
N TRP A 4 -20.88 -7.98 -10.45
CA TRP A 4 -21.02 -7.63 -9.04
C TRP A 4 -21.20 -6.11 -8.90
N PRO A 5 -22.27 -5.62 -8.24
CA PRO A 5 -22.54 -4.20 -8.09
C PRO A 5 -21.39 -3.41 -7.46
N GLN A 6 -20.63 -4.03 -6.57
CA GLN A 6 -19.44 -3.47 -5.94
C GLN A 6 -18.38 -2.98 -6.95
N TYR A 7 -18.22 -3.66 -8.08
CA TYR A 7 -17.28 -3.23 -9.13
C TYR A 7 -17.94 -2.28 -10.11
N SER A 8 -19.20 -2.54 -10.47
CA SER A 8 -19.92 -1.72 -11.45
C SER A 8 -20.26 -0.33 -10.92
N LEU A 9 -20.38 -0.17 -9.60
CA LEU A 9 -20.80 1.04 -8.93
C LEU A 9 -19.74 1.62 -7.96
N SER A 10 -18.51 1.09 -7.96
CA SER A 10 -17.43 1.63 -7.14
C SER A 10 -16.78 2.85 -7.82
N PRO A 11 -17.05 4.07 -7.38
CA PRO A 11 -16.49 5.28 -7.99
C PRO A 11 -14.99 5.42 -7.69
N THR A 12 -14.53 4.88 -6.57
CA THR A 12 -13.16 5.03 -6.06
C THR A 12 -12.14 4.14 -6.77
N THR A 13 -12.57 3.15 -7.56
CA THR A 13 -11.68 2.34 -8.41
C THR A 13 -10.85 3.22 -9.36
N THR A 14 -11.41 4.33 -9.85
CA THR A 14 -10.67 5.29 -10.69
C THR A 14 -9.57 6.01 -9.89
N VAL A 15 -9.78 6.24 -8.60
CA VAL A 15 -8.76 6.79 -7.70
C VAL A 15 -7.61 5.80 -7.55
N TRP A 16 -7.92 4.51 -7.40
CA TRP A 16 -6.88 3.47 -7.32
C TRP A 16 -6.04 3.43 -8.60
N ALA A 17 -6.68 3.50 -9.76
CA ALA A 17 -5.95 3.61 -11.04
C ALA A 17 -5.09 4.88 -11.13
N ALA A 18 -5.51 5.98 -10.50
CA ALA A 18 -4.74 7.23 -10.46
C ALA A 18 -3.42 7.09 -9.68
N GLN A 19 -3.33 6.18 -8.71
CA GLN A 19 -2.12 5.91 -7.95
C GLN A 19 -0.90 5.64 -8.85
N SER A 20 -1.09 4.96 -9.99
CA SER A 20 0.01 4.71 -10.94
C SER A 20 0.64 5.99 -11.51
N PHE A 21 -0.14 7.07 -11.64
CA PHE A 21 0.39 8.37 -12.06
C PHE A 21 1.18 9.04 -10.94
N ASP A 22 0.72 8.91 -9.70
CA ASP A 22 1.43 9.42 -8.52
C ASP A 22 2.75 8.70 -8.33
N GLU A 23 2.75 7.36 -8.36
CA GLU A 23 3.96 6.54 -8.27
C GLU A 23 4.97 6.89 -9.35
N TYR A 24 4.53 7.08 -10.60
CA TYR A 24 5.43 7.52 -11.66
C TYR A 24 6.13 8.83 -11.28
N TYR A 25 5.36 9.83 -10.81
CA TYR A 25 5.93 11.10 -10.38
C TYR A 25 6.86 10.93 -9.17
N LEU A 26 6.42 10.21 -8.15
CA LEU A 26 7.21 9.98 -6.93
C LEU A 26 8.57 9.33 -7.24
N TYR A 27 8.60 8.33 -8.13
CA TYR A 27 9.82 7.59 -8.48
C TYR A 27 10.67 8.22 -9.59
N THR A 28 10.18 9.23 -10.30
CA THR A 28 10.95 9.93 -11.34
C THR A 28 11.31 11.36 -10.97
N GLY A 29 10.48 12.02 -10.18
CA GLY A 29 10.59 13.47 -9.93
C GLY A 29 10.25 14.32 -11.17
N ASP A 30 9.55 13.75 -12.17
CA ASP A 30 9.23 14.42 -13.43
C ASP A 30 8.10 15.43 -13.23
N VAL A 31 8.47 16.69 -12.94
CA VAL A 31 7.51 17.80 -12.73
C VAL A 31 6.72 18.13 -14.00
N GLU A 32 7.27 17.88 -15.18
CA GLU A 32 6.54 18.13 -16.43
C GLU A 32 5.43 17.07 -16.62
N PHE A 33 5.71 15.81 -16.32
CA PHE A 33 4.68 14.77 -16.26
C PHE A 33 3.63 15.10 -15.19
N LEU A 34 4.06 15.53 -14.01
CA LEU A 34 3.13 15.97 -12.95
C LEU A 34 2.19 17.03 -13.49
N ARG A 35 2.72 18.09 -14.08
CA ARG A 35 1.96 19.27 -14.59
C ARG A 35 1.01 18.90 -15.74
N THR A 36 1.48 18.08 -16.69
CA THR A 36 0.78 17.85 -17.96
C THR A 36 -0.07 16.58 -17.98
N ARG A 37 0.17 15.64 -17.07
CA ARG A 37 -0.51 14.34 -17.02
C ARG A 37 -1.14 14.02 -15.68
N ALA A 38 -0.34 13.90 -14.62
CA ALA A 38 -0.83 13.43 -13.33
C ALA A 38 -1.85 14.40 -12.72
N TYR A 39 -1.49 15.66 -12.54
CA TYR A 39 -2.37 16.62 -11.90
C TYR A 39 -3.69 16.88 -12.66
N PRO A 40 -3.71 17.04 -14.00
CA PRO A 40 -4.97 17.12 -14.73
C PRO A 40 -5.86 15.88 -14.59
N PHE A 41 -5.27 14.68 -14.55
CA PHE A 41 -5.99 13.44 -14.34
C PHE A 41 -6.60 13.39 -12.93
N PHE A 42 -5.80 13.63 -11.89
CA PHE A 42 -6.25 13.70 -10.51
C PHE A 42 -7.36 14.74 -10.31
N ARG A 43 -7.24 15.93 -10.92
CA ARG A 43 -8.29 16.96 -10.89
C ARG A 43 -9.61 16.48 -11.52
N GLY A 44 -9.52 15.78 -12.63
CA GLY A 44 -10.69 15.17 -13.27
C GLY A 44 -11.39 14.16 -12.37
N VAL A 45 -10.62 13.26 -11.76
CA VAL A 45 -11.10 12.28 -10.78
C VAL A 45 -11.66 12.98 -9.54
N GLY A 46 -10.96 13.98 -9.01
CA GLY A 46 -11.41 14.76 -7.84
C GLY A 46 -12.73 15.46 -8.09
N LYS A 47 -12.91 16.06 -9.28
CA LYS A 47 -14.18 16.67 -9.68
C LYS A 47 -15.32 15.64 -9.76
N ALA A 48 -15.06 14.45 -10.31
CA ALA A 48 -16.06 13.39 -10.40
C ALA A 48 -16.47 12.89 -9.00
N ILE A 49 -15.50 12.61 -8.13
CA ILE A 49 -15.75 12.16 -6.74
C ILE A 49 -16.51 13.24 -5.96
N SER A 50 -16.07 14.50 -6.01
CA SER A 50 -16.79 15.60 -5.34
C SER A 50 -18.23 15.76 -5.84
N GLY A 51 -18.46 15.50 -7.14
CA GLY A 51 -19.79 15.63 -7.75
C GLY A 51 -20.80 14.57 -7.33
N ILE A 52 -20.34 13.43 -6.76
CA ILE A 52 -21.20 12.35 -6.27
C ILE A 52 -21.26 12.28 -4.75
N MET A 53 -20.35 12.93 -4.03
CA MET A 53 -20.42 13.01 -2.57
C MET A 53 -21.58 13.88 -2.12
N GLU A 54 -22.20 13.50 -1.01
CA GLU A 54 -23.24 14.24 -0.33
C GLU A 54 -22.69 14.82 0.98
N GLU A 55 -23.21 15.98 1.38
CA GLU A 55 -22.87 16.59 2.66
C GLU A 55 -24.04 16.48 3.62
N LYS A 56 -23.77 15.94 4.82
CA LYS A 56 -24.74 15.87 5.92
C LYS A 56 -24.03 16.21 7.24
N ASP A 57 -24.62 17.07 8.02
CA ASP A 57 -24.10 17.50 9.32
C ASP A 57 -22.63 17.97 9.27
N GLY A 58 -22.24 18.63 8.15
CA GLY A 58 -20.89 19.12 7.92
C GLY A 58 -19.87 18.05 7.52
N ARG A 59 -20.31 16.82 7.26
CA ARG A 59 -19.46 15.70 6.81
C ARG A 59 -19.80 15.29 5.38
N LEU A 60 -18.76 14.90 4.64
CA LEU A 60 -18.86 14.38 3.26
C LEU A 60 -18.86 12.86 3.26
N PHE A 61 -19.75 12.28 2.48
CA PHE A 61 -19.86 10.83 2.33
C PHE A 61 -20.31 10.44 0.90
N LEU A 62 -19.99 9.21 0.51
CA LEU A 62 -20.55 8.60 -0.70
C LEU A 62 -21.93 8.05 -0.39
N PRO A 63 -22.95 8.28 -1.27
CA PRO A 63 -24.28 7.72 -1.07
C PRO A 63 -24.32 6.20 -1.10
N LEU A 64 -23.38 5.58 -1.82
CA LEU A 64 -23.15 4.13 -1.84
C LEU A 64 -21.67 3.87 -1.58
N SER A 65 -21.37 2.98 -0.65
CA SER A 65 -20.02 2.62 -0.26
C SER A 65 -19.90 1.10 -0.08
N SER A 66 -18.80 0.53 -0.49
CA SER A 66 -18.55 -0.91 -0.44
C SER A 66 -17.08 -1.19 -0.20
N SER A 67 -16.72 -2.46 -0.10
CA SER A 67 -15.32 -2.92 -0.17
C SER A 67 -15.28 -4.14 -1.10
N PRO A 68 -14.28 -4.26 -1.99
CA PRO A 68 -14.26 -5.32 -3.00
C PRO A 68 -14.54 -6.70 -2.46
N GLU A 69 -15.57 -7.34 -3.01
CA GLU A 69 -16.02 -8.69 -2.72
C GLU A 69 -16.46 -8.99 -1.27
N ILE A 70 -16.39 -8.02 -0.36
CA ILE A 70 -16.90 -8.20 1.01
C ILE A 70 -18.41 -8.39 0.95
N PHE A 71 -18.87 -9.49 1.56
CA PHE A 71 -20.25 -9.99 1.54
C PHE A 71 -20.82 -10.29 0.15
N ASP A 72 -19.96 -10.57 -0.84
CA ASP A 72 -20.32 -10.99 -2.19
C ASP A 72 -21.38 -10.09 -2.86
N ASP A 73 -22.26 -10.64 -3.68
CA ASP A 73 -23.32 -9.93 -4.38
C ASP A 73 -24.63 -9.87 -3.54
N THR A 74 -24.53 -9.45 -2.28
CA THR A 74 -25.66 -9.32 -1.37
C THR A 74 -25.90 -7.86 -1.00
N ARG A 75 -27.06 -7.55 -0.40
CA ARG A 75 -27.34 -6.20 0.13
C ARG A 75 -26.37 -5.79 1.25
N ARG A 76 -25.78 -6.75 1.96
CA ARG A 76 -24.78 -6.48 3.00
C ARG A 76 -23.48 -5.91 2.46
N SER A 77 -23.21 -6.07 1.16
CA SER A 77 -22.02 -5.51 0.51
C SER A 77 -22.00 -3.98 0.48
N TYR A 78 -23.16 -3.34 0.64
CA TYR A 78 -23.24 -1.89 0.85
C TYR A 78 -22.99 -1.59 2.33
N LEU A 79 -21.77 -1.12 2.59
CA LEU A 79 -21.29 -0.78 3.92
C LEU A 79 -21.78 0.60 4.36
N GLN A 80 -21.66 0.90 5.65
CA GLN A 80 -21.95 2.26 6.13
C GLN A 80 -20.98 3.25 5.47
N PRO A 81 -21.49 4.31 4.84
CA PRO A 81 -20.62 5.32 4.23
C PRO A 81 -19.87 6.14 5.28
N ASN A 82 -18.59 6.39 5.08
CA ASN A 82 -17.73 5.81 4.03
C ASN A 82 -17.13 4.51 4.56
N SER A 83 -17.05 3.45 3.71
CA SER A 83 -16.22 2.30 4.05
C SER A 83 -14.75 2.73 4.15
N ASN A 84 -13.94 2.04 4.93
CA ASN A 84 -12.51 2.36 5.00
C ASN A 84 -11.79 2.20 3.65
N PHE A 85 -12.26 1.31 2.78
CA PHE A 85 -11.77 1.21 1.41
C PHE A 85 -11.99 2.51 0.63
N ASP A 86 -13.22 2.98 0.56
CA ASP A 86 -13.56 4.22 -0.16
C ASP A 86 -12.93 5.44 0.51
N LEU A 87 -13.01 5.51 1.84
CA LEU A 87 -12.46 6.63 2.62
C LEU A 87 -10.95 6.79 2.45
N ALA A 88 -10.21 5.67 2.46
CA ALA A 88 -8.78 5.70 2.23
C ALA A 88 -8.45 6.25 0.85
N LEU A 89 -9.12 5.78 -0.20
CA LEU A 89 -8.93 6.26 -1.56
C LEU A 89 -9.29 7.74 -1.72
N ILE A 90 -10.40 8.19 -1.12
CA ILE A 90 -10.81 9.60 -1.19
C ILE A 90 -9.81 10.50 -0.45
N ARG A 91 -9.37 10.10 0.75
CA ARG A 91 -8.36 10.87 1.49
C ARG A 91 -7.03 10.92 0.76
N TYR A 92 -6.60 9.81 0.17
CA TYR A 92 -5.42 9.75 -0.69
C TYR A 92 -5.55 10.71 -1.89
N LEU A 93 -6.68 10.66 -2.62
CA LEU A 93 -6.94 11.53 -3.78
C LEU A 93 -6.78 13.02 -3.44
N PHE A 94 -7.46 13.48 -2.40
CA PHE A 94 -7.45 14.90 -2.05
C PHE A 94 -6.17 15.33 -1.35
N GLY A 95 -5.51 14.44 -0.61
CA GLY A 95 -4.17 14.67 -0.07
C GLY A 95 -3.13 14.84 -1.17
N THR A 96 -3.14 13.94 -2.16
CA THR A 96 -2.25 14.04 -3.34
C THR A 96 -2.54 15.31 -4.15
N LEU A 97 -3.81 15.66 -4.35
CA LEU A 97 -4.19 16.91 -5.04
C LEU A 97 -3.70 18.14 -4.31
N ALA A 98 -3.79 18.20 -2.99
CA ALA A 98 -3.26 19.30 -2.19
C ALA A 98 -1.75 19.44 -2.36
N GLY A 99 -1.01 18.32 -2.20
CA GLY A 99 0.45 18.32 -2.39
C GLY A 99 0.87 18.70 -3.82
N TYR A 100 0.14 18.25 -4.83
CA TYR A 100 0.42 18.64 -6.23
C TYR A 100 0.17 20.14 -6.48
N ALA A 101 -0.90 20.69 -5.92
CA ALA A 101 -1.19 22.11 -6.02
C ALA A 101 -0.03 22.92 -5.44
N GLU A 102 0.45 22.58 -4.25
CA GLU A 102 1.60 23.25 -3.62
C GLU A 102 2.87 23.16 -4.48
N ILE A 103 3.22 21.97 -4.99
CA ILE A 103 4.39 21.76 -5.85
C ILE A 103 4.32 22.61 -7.11
N LEU A 104 3.11 22.80 -7.67
CA LEU A 104 2.88 23.58 -8.88
C LEU A 104 2.64 25.07 -8.62
N GLY A 105 2.62 25.52 -7.34
CA GLY A 105 2.38 26.91 -6.95
C GLY A 105 0.91 27.33 -7.07
N GLU A 106 -0.02 26.35 -7.00
CA GLU A 106 -1.47 26.57 -6.98
C GLU A 106 -2.03 26.49 -5.54
N SER A 107 -3.27 27.00 -5.32
CA SER A 107 -3.92 26.90 -4.01
C SER A 107 -4.41 25.48 -3.72
N ALA A 108 -4.07 24.95 -2.54
CA ALA A 108 -4.53 23.68 -2.01
C ALA A 108 -5.87 23.78 -1.24
N GLU A 109 -6.32 25.00 -0.90
CA GLU A 109 -7.43 25.29 0.02
C GLU A 109 -8.71 24.48 -0.26
N GLN A 110 -9.09 24.33 -1.53
CA GLN A 110 -10.29 23.57 -1.90
C GLN A 110 -10.19 22.09 -1.54
N TYR A 111 -9.00 21.50 -1.61
CA TYR A 111 -8.74 20.08 -1.31
C TYR A 111 -8.65 19.87 0.20
N GLU A 112 -8.01 20.79 0.91
CA GLU A 112 -7.94 20.79 2.37
C GLU A 112 -9.32 20.94 3.01
N LEU A 113 -10.18 21.78 2.44
CA LEU A 113 -11.57 21.93 2.87
C LEU A 113 -12.34 20.61 2.74
N ILE A 114 -12.17 19.87 1.64
CA ILE A 114 -12.77 18.56 1.46
C ILE A 114 -12.23 17.58 2.51
N LEU A 115 -10.90 17.51 2.69
CA LEU A 115 -10.26 16.65 3.67
C LEU A 115 -10.74 16.90 5.10
N SER A 116 -11.00 18.16 5.46
CA SER A 116 -11.49 18.57 6.78
C SER A 116 -12.92 18.08 7.08
N LYS A 117 -13.71 17.85 6.03
CA LYS A 117 -15.07 17.33 6.12
C LYS A 117 -15.17 15.80 6.05
N LEU A 118 -14.09 15.10 5.73
CA LEU A 118 -14.05 13.63 5.73
C LEU A 118 -13.79 13.10 7.14
N ASP A 119 -14.39 11.97 7.47
CA ASP A 119 -14.05 11.23 8.70
C ASP A 119 -12.60 10.71 8.63
N GLY A 120 -12.02 10.37 9.78
CA GLY A 120 -10.79 9.58 9.88
C GLY A 120 -11.03 8.12 9.48
N ILE A 121 -9.96 7.38 9.21
CA ILE A 121 -10.03 5.93 9.03
C ILE A 121 -10.62 5.31 10.29
N ALA A 122 -11.64 4.47 10.13
CA ALA A 122 -12.31 3.83 11.25
C ALA A 122 -11.42 2.75 11.86
N VAL A 123 -11.05 2.97 13.12
CA VAL A 123 -10.31 2.04 13.98
C VAL A 123 -11.14 1.86 15.23
N ASP A 124 -11.29 0.65 15.73
CA ASP A 124 -12.10 0.42 16.92
C ASP A 124 -11.32 0.60 18.24
N GLY A 125 -12.01 0.32 19.35
CA GLY A 125 -11.44 0.50 20.69
C GLY A 125 -10.26 -0.43 21.01
N ASP A 126 -10.06 -1.51 20.25
CA ASP A 126 -8.92 -2.44 20.39
C ASP A 126 -7.75 -2.03 19.48
N GLY A 127 -7.91 -1.06 18.60
CA GLY A 127 -6.89 -0.61 17.65
C GLY A 127 -6.93 -1.36 16.31
N VAL A 128 -8.02 -2.04 15.96
CA VAL A 128 -8.14 -2.79 14.70
C VAL A 128 -8.81 -1.94 13.63
N VAL A 129 -8.23 -1.91 12.43
CA VAL A 129 -8.82 -1.24 11.27
C VAL A 129 -10.11 -1.96 10.86
N MET A 130 -11.19 -1.21 10.73
CA MET A 130 -12.53 -1.72 10.48
C MET A 130 -12.89 -1.75 8.98
N LEU A 131 -13.97 -2.44 8.59
CA LEU A 131 -14.56 -2.32 7.25
C LEU A 131 -15.23 -0.94 7.06
N ASP A 132 -15.97 -0.52 8.05
CA ASP A 132 -16.59 0.79 8.21
C ASP A 132 -16.69 1.12 9.70
N ARG A 133 -17.20 2.30 10.06
CA ARG A 133 -17.30 2.74 11.47
C ARG A 133 -18.20 1.87 12.36
N THR A 134 -18.89 0.87 11.82
CA THR A 134 -19.84 0.03 12.58
C THR A 134 -19.44 -1.43 12.69
N GLN A 135 -18.50 -1.90 11.86
CA GLN A 135 -18.16 -3.33 11.81
C GLN A 135 -16.72 -3.62 11.39
N ARG A 136 -16.15 -4.66 12.00
CA ARG A 136 -14.89 -5.30 11.57
C ARG A 136 -15.15 -6.32 10.47
N LEU A 137 -14.09 -6.75 9.80
CA LEU A 137 -14.07 -8.02 9.08
C LEU A 137 -14.10 -9.15 10.10
N ASN A 138 -15.13 -10.02 10.05
CA ASN A 138 -15.37 -11.07 11.04
C ASN A 138 -15.10 -12.48 10.52
N GLU A 139 -14.63 -12.59 9.30
CA GLU A 139 -14.35 -13.87 8.63
C GLU A 139 -13.06 -13.77 7.81
N THR A 140 -12.41 -14.90 7.60
CA THR A 140 -11.30 -14.96 6.66
C THR A 140 -11.78 -14.57 5.27
N HIS A 141 -11.03 -13.72 4.56
CA HIS A 141 -11.40 -13.24 3.24
C HIS A 141 -10.18 -13.02 2.37
N ARG A 142 -10.33 -13.19 1.05
CA ARG A 142 -9.23 -13.02 0.08
C ARG A 142 -8.81 -11.58 -0.16
N HIS A 143 -9.65 -10.60 0.19
CA HIS A 143 -9.38 -9.18 0.03
C HIS A 143 -9.28 -8.48 1.39
N PHE A 144 -8.24 -7.65 1.54
CA PHE A 144 -8.00 -6.78 2.70
C PHE A 144 -8.15 -5.32 2.32
N SER A 145 -9.11 -5.00 1.46
CA SER A 145 -9.28 -3.68 0.86
C SER A 145 -9.41 -2.57 1.89
N HIS A 146 -9.99 -2.86 3.06
CA HIS A 146 -10.08 -1.93 4.18
C HIS A 146 -8.69 -1.57 4.76
N LEU A 147 -7.66 -2.38 4.51
CA LEU A 147 -6.29 -2.15 4.95
C LEU A 147 -5.46 -1.32 3.95
N MET A 148 -6.05 -0.87 2.85
CA MET A 148 -5.34 0.00 1.89
C MET A 148 -4.85 1.30 2.51
N CYS A 149 -5.46 1.76 3.59
CA CYS A 149 -4.96 2.90 4.36
C CYS A 149 -3.58 2.66 4.98
N MET A 150 -3.20 1.40 5.24
CA MET A 150 -1.88 1.00 5.70
C MET A 150 -0.94 0.83 4.52
N TYR A 151 -1.32 0.00 3.56
CA TYR A 151 -0.59 -0.26 2.32
C TYR A 151 -1.59 -0.53 1.16
N PRO A 152 -1.43 0.07 -0.02
CA PRO A 152 -0.30 0.91 -0.48
C PRO A 152 -0.47 2.42 -0.30
N LEU A 153 -1.54 2.91 0.36
CA LEU A 153 -1.85 4.34 0.40
C LEU A 153 -1.13 5.13 1.50
N HIS A 154 -0.44 4.46 2.43
CA HIS A 154 0.40 5.08 3.47
C HIS A 154 -0.28 6.21 4.27
N LEU A 155 -1.59 6.09 4.54
CA LEU A 155 -2.32 7.03 5.39
C LEU A 155 -2.10 6.75 6.88
N ILE A 156 -1.77 5.50 7.21
CA ILE A 156 -1.32 5.05 8.52
C ILE A 156 0.04 4.38 8.29
N ASN A 157 1.12 4.96 8.81
CA ASN A 157 2.48 4.43 8.69
C ASN A 157 2.94 3.85 10.04
N TYR A 158 3.93 2.97 10.02
CA TYR A 158 4.51 2.36 11.24
C TYR A 158 5.54 3.29 11.90
N ASP A 159 5.17 4.55 12.18
CA ASP A 159 6.06 5.65 12.58
C ASP A 159 5.79 6.18 14.01
N THR A 160 4.53 6.23 14.43
CA THR A 160 4.13 6.66 15.76
C THR A 160 3.72 5.48 16.64
N ASP A 161 3.70 5.64 17.96
CA ASP A 161 3.27 4.57 18.86
C ASP A 161 1.80 4.18 18.64
N GLU A 162 0.93 5.16 18.35
CA GLU A 162 -0.48 4.93 18.01
C GLU A 162 -0.60 4.09 16.73
N HIS A 163 0.09 4.49 15.66
CA HIS A 163 0.06 3.77 14.39
C HIS A 163 0.69 2.37 14.51
N ARG A 164 1.77 2.21 15.29
CA ARG A 164 2.34 0.89 15.57
C ARG A 164 1.32 0.00 16.25
N GLN A 165 0.60 0.51 17.26
CA GLN A 165 -0.46 -0.25 17.90
C GLN A 165 -1.56 -0.67 16.91
N ILE A 166 -2.00 0.22 16.03
CA ILE A 166 -2.98 -0.11 14.98
C ILE A 166 -2.47 -1.24 14.09
N TYR A 167 -1.21 -1.18 13.65
CA TYR A 167 -0.60 -2.26 12.85
C TYR A 167 -0.60 -3.58 13.59
N GLU A 168 -0.11 -3.61 14.83
CA GLU A 168 0.01 -4.83 15.63
C GLU A 168 -1.36 -5.47 15.90
N GLN A 169 -2.35 -4.69 16.28
CA GLN A 169 -3.70 -5.19 16.55
C GLN A 169 -4.39 -5.67 15.27
N THR A 170 -4.24 -4.94 14.16
CA THR A 170 -4.81 -5.33 12.87
C THR A 170 -4.16 -6.60 12.34
N ILE A 171 -2.84 -6.75 12.45
CA ILE A 171 -2.10 -7.97 12.09
C ILE A 171 -2.58 -9.15 12.97
N SER A 172 -2.68 -8.95 14.27
CA SER A 172 -3.17 -9.98 15.20
C SER A 172 -4.58 -10.44 14.86
N ASP A 173 -5.46 -9.52 14.49
CA ASP A 173 -6.84 -9.85 14.06
C ASP A 173 -6.84 -10.62 12.74
N LEU A 174 -6.02 -10.21 11.76
CA LEU A 174 -5.87 -10.90 10.49
C LEU A 174 -5.38 -12.36 10.68
N GLU A 175 -4.39 -12.57 11.56
CA GLU A 175 -3.91 -13.92 11.91
C GLU A 175 -5.00 -14.75 12.60
N ARG A 176 -5.77 -14.17 13.50
CA ARG A 176 -6.89 -14.81 14.19
C ARG A 176 -7.95 -15.29 13.19
N LEU A 177 -8.25 -14.52 12.16
CA LEU A 177 -9.20 -14.89 11.10
C LEU A 177 -8.66 -16.03 10.24
N GLY A 178 -7.35 -16.14 10.09
CA GLY A 178 -6.67 -17.21 9.37
C GLY A 178 -6.74 -17.09 7.86
N THR A 179 -6.14 -18.07 7.19
CA THR A 179 -5.90 -18.04 5.74
C THR A 179 -6.89 -18.87 4.91
N GLY A 180 -7.92 -19.45 5.54
CA GLY A 180 -8.80 -20.44 4.93
C GLY A 180 -9.47 -20.02 3.62
N LEU A 181 -9.77 -18.73 3.45
CA LEU A 181 -10.35 -18.17 2.22
C LEU A 181 -9.39 -17.19 1.52
N TRP A 182 -8.08 -17.34 1.69
CA TRP A 182 -7.08 -16.56 1.00
C TRP A 182 -6.78 -17.11 -0.39
N THR A 183 -6.39 -16.22 -1.30
CA THR A 183 -5.77 -16.57 -2.59
C THR A 183 -4.29 -16.24 -2.55
N GLY A 184 -3.53 -16.59 -3.60
CA GLY A 184 -2.12 -16.25 -3.66
C GLY A 184 -1.84 -14.76 -3.47
N PHE A 185 -2.67 -13.89 -4.05
CA PHE A 185 -2.57 -12.44 -3.84
C PHE A 185 -2.65 -12.05 -2.36
N SER A 186 -3.51 -12.71 -1.58
CA SER A 186 -3.65 -12.42 -0.14
C SER A 186 -2.35 -12.63 0.64
N PHE A 187 -1.59 -13.68 0.29
CA PHE A 187 -0.27 -13.95 0.89
C PHE A 187 0.74 -12.86 0.52
N ALA A 188 0.75 -12.40 -0.73
CA ALA A 188 1.62 -11.29 -1.16
C ALA A 188 1.25 -9.99 -0.44
N MET A 189 -0.04 -9.63 -0.39
CA MET A 189 -0.50 -8.42 0.29
C MET A 189 -0.24 -8.47 1.80
N SER A 190 -0.43 -9.62 2.45
CA SER A 190 -0.07 -9.74 3.88
C SER A 190 1.43 -9.58 4.11
N ALA A 191 2.28 -10.07 3.19
CA ALA A 191 3.72 -9.87 3.27
C ALA A 191 4.11 -8.39 3.18
N GLN A 192 3.42 -7.60 2.34
CA GLN A 192 3.59 -6.14 2.27
C GLN A 192 3.26 -5.48 3.62
N ILE A 193 2.11 -5.82 4.22
CA ILE A 193 1.70 -5.29 5.53
C ILE A 193 2.71 -5.65 6.61
N TYR A 194 3.20 -6.91 6.64
CA TYR A 194 4.25 -7.32 7.59
C TYR A 194 5.57 -6.60 7.36
N ALA A 195 5.96 -6.38 6.10
CA ALA A 195 7.18 -5.63 5.79
C ALA A 195 7.08 -4.18 6.30
N MET A 196 5.91 -3.54 6.14
CA MET A 196 5.64 -2.21 6.71
C MET A 196 5.76 -2.19 8.23
N ALA A 197 5.26 -3.22 8.92
CA ALA A 197 5.39 -3.40 10.37
C ALA A 197 6.80 -3.86 10.82
N LYS A 198 7.77 -3.97 9.91
CA LYS A 198 9.14 -4.46 10.19
C LYS A 198 9.18 -5.93 10.67
N HIS A 199 8.13 -6.71 10.41
CA HIS A 199 8.02 -8.12 10.78
C HIS A 199 8.66 -9.02 9.72
N GLY A 200 9.98 -8.95 9.54
CA GLY A 200 10.70 -9.62 8.46
C GLY A 200 10.51 -11.14 8.41
N ASN A 201 10.43 -11.84 9.54
CA ASN A 201 10.18 -13.29 9.57
C ASN A 201 8.78 -13.62 9.04
N ALA A 202 7.76 -12.86 9.43
CA ALA A 202 6.39 -13.08 8.98
C ALA A 202 6.23 -12.74 7.48
N ALA A 203 6.79 -11.62 7.02
CA ALA A 203 6.79 -11.25 5.61
C ALA A 203 7.44 -12.34 4.75
N TYR A 204 8.63 -12.80 5.13
CA TYR A 204 9.36 -13.87 4.44
C TYR A 204 8.56 -15.18 4.40
N GLU A 205 7.94 -15.59 5.50
CA GLU A 205 7.13 -16.81 5.54
C GLU A 205 5.92 -16.71 4.61
N ARG A 206 5.24 -15.57 4.53
CA ARG A 206 4.13 -15.36 3.57
C ARG A 206 4.60 -15.42 2.12
N LEU A 207 5.76 -14.82 1.80
CA LEU A 207 6.36 -14.93 0.47
C LEU A 207 6.76 -16.37 0.14
N ARG A 208 7.29 -17.11 1.12
CA ARG A 208 7.61 -18.54 0.95
C ARG A 208 6.36 -19.38 0.67
N GLN A 209 5.28 -19.16 1.43
CA GLN A 209 3.99 -19.82 1.22
C GLN A 209 3.43 -19.51 -0.17
N PHE A 210 3.51 -18.25 -0.60
CA PHE A 210 3.13 -17.85 -1.96
C PHE A 210 3.91 -18.63 -3.03
N CYS A 211 5.24 -18.66 -2.93
CA CYS A 211 6.07 -19.38 -3.90
C CYS A 211 5.75 -20.89 -3.96
N VAL A 212 5.58 -21.50 -2.80
CA VAL A 212 5.41 -22.96 -2.71
C VAL A 212 3.99 -23.38 -3.10
N GLY A 213 2.97 -22.65 -2.64
CA GLY A 213 1.55 -23.03 -2.84
C GLY A 213 0.93 -22.52 -4.13
N PHE A 214 1.39 -21.34 -4.63
CA PHE A 214 0.65 -20.59 -5.64
C PHE A 214 1.44 -20.29 -6.92
N VAL A 215 2.72 -20.67 -7.01
CA VAL A 215 3.53 -20.45 -8.22
C VAL A 215 3.73 -21.76 -8.95
N GLY A 216 3.35 -21.78 -10.23
CA GLY A 216 3.51 -22.94 -11.12
C GLY A 216 4.99 -23.18 -11.51
N GLU A 217 5.27 -24.32 -12.16
CA GLU A 217 6.63 -24.66 -12.62
C GLU A 217 7.20 -23.67 -13.64
N ASN A 218 6.32 -22.98 -14.37
CA ASN A 218 6.67 -21.93 -15.32
C ASN A 218 6.87 -20.54 -14.68
N GLY A 219 6.82 -20.45 -13.34
CA GLY A 219 6.94 -19.22 -12.61
C GLY A 219 5.68 -18.36 -12.55
N PHE A 220 4.55 -18.80 -13.11
CA PHE A 220 3.31 -18.02 -13.09
C PHE A 220 2.49 -18.28 -11.82
N HIS A 221 1.88 -17.20 -11.34
CA HIS A 221 0.94 -17.25 -10.22
C HIS A 221 -0.36 -17.96 -10.63
N LEU A 222 -0.74 -18.95 -9.85
CA LEU A 222 -2.03 -19.64 -9.91
C LEU A 222 -2.80 -19.30 -8.63
N ASN A 223 -4.03 -18.85 -8.78
CA ASN A 223 -4.75 -18.15 -7.71
C ASN A 223 -5.07 -19.01 -6.47
N GLY A 224 -5.14 -20.32 -6.57
CA GLY A 224 -5.38 -21.25 -5.47
C GLY A 224 -4.16 -22.09 -5.06
N ASP A 225 -4.21 -22.68 -3.89
CA ASP A 225 -3.24 -23.69 -3.39
C ASP A 225 -3.44 -25.01 -4.17
N PHE A 226 -3.01 -25.00 -5.42
CA PHE A 226 -3.23 -26.10 -6.35
C PHE A 226 -2.43 -27.37 -6.03
N ARG A 227 -1.47 -27.27 -5.12
CA ARG A 227 -0.68 -28.41 -4.62
C ARG A 227 -1.24 -29.00 -3.32
N HIS A 228 -2.32 -28.44 -2.77
CA HIS A 228 -2.98 -28.89 -1.55
C HIS A 228 -2.05 -28.91 -0.31
N TYR A 229 -1.23 -27.89 -0.12
CA TYR A 229 -0.40 -27.74 1.07
C TYR A 229 -1.20 -27.35 2.33
N GLY A 230 -2.49 -27.07 2.18
CA GLY A 230 -3.37 -26.68 3.29
C GLY A 230 -3.29 -25.20 3.66
N TYR A 231 -2.76 -24.37 2.79
CA TYR A 231 -2.68 -22.92 3.02
C TYR A 231 -4.04 -22.24 2.91
N THR A 232 -4.93 -22.77 2.07
CA THR A 232 -6.29 -22.26 1.86
C THR A 232 -7.22 -23.38 1.39
N GLN A 233 -8.52 -23.12 1.41
CA GLN A 233 -9.55 -24.02 0.88
C GLN A 233 -9.71 -23.89 -0.65
N PHE A 234 -9.11 -22.87 -1.28
CA PHE A 234 -9.15 -22.68 -2.73
C PHE A 234 -8.05 -23.48 -3.42
N HIS A 235 -8.42 -24.34 -4.36
CA HIS A 235 -7.49 -25.23 -5.09
C HIS A 235 -7.52 -25.03 -6.61
N TYR A 236 -8.26 -24.01 -7.10
CA TYR A 236 -8.40 -23.73 -8.52
C TYR A 236 -7.14 -23.07 -9.10
N ARG A 237 -7.02 -23.11 -10.43
CA ARG A 237 -5.78 -22.76 -11.15
C ARG A 237 -5.90 -21.60 -12.14
N PRO A 238 -6.82 -20.62 -12.04
CA PRO A 238 -6.78 -19.52 -12.96
C PRO A 238 -5.48 -18.75 -12.77
N PHE A 239 -4.86 -18.37 -13.88
CA PHE A 239 -3.69 -17.51 -13.90
C PHE A 239 -4.09 -16.07 -13.54
N THR A 240 -3.30 -15.45 -12.69
CA THR A 240 -3.45 -14.05 -12.31
C THR A 240 -2.06 -13.40 -12.19
N LEU A 241 -1.97 -12.07 -12.32
CA LEU A 241 -0.69 -11.35 -12.30
C LEU A 241 -0.40 -10.65 -10.98
N GLU A 242 -1.43 -10.20 -10.32
CA GLU A 242 -1.34 -9.31 -9.15
C GLU A 242 -0.49 -9.89 -8.02
N GLY A 243 -0.55 -11.21 -7.79
CA GLY A 243 0.23 -11.87 -6.75
C GLY A 243 1.74 -11.83 -7.03
N LEU A 244 2.17 -11.92 -8.29
CA LEU A 244 3.59 -11.80 -8.66
C LEU A 244 4.12 -10.39 -8.45
N PHE A 245 3.33 -9.38 -8.83
CA PHE A 245 3.69 -7.99 -8.58
C PHE A 245 3.73 -7.69 -7.08
N GLY A 246 2.72 -8.15 -6.33
CA GLY A 246 2.71 -8.01 -4.87
C GLY A 246 3.88 -8.73 -4.19
N PHE A 247 4.32 -9.89 -4.71
CA PHE A 247 5.52 -10.58 -4.23
C PHE A 247 6.78 -9.73 -4.43
N CYS A 248 6.99 -9.19 -5.64
CA CYS A 248 8.16 -8.35 -5.94
C CYS A 248 8.17 -7.09 -5.07
N ASP A 249 7.02 -6.49 -4.89
CA ASP A 249 6.84 -5.29 -4.12
C ASP A 249 7.06 -5.55 -2.62
N ALA A 250 6.49 -6.62 -2.05
CA ALA A 250 6.77 -7.01 -0.67
C ALA A 250 8.28 -7.27 -0.42
N LEU A 251 8.97 -7.91 -1.38
CA LEU A 251 10.40 -8.11 -1.29
C LEU A 251 11.16 -6.78 -1.34
N HIS A 252 10.71 -5.83 -2.17
CA HIS A 252 11.27 -4.48 -2.20
C HIS A 252 11.10 -3.81 -0.82
N GLU A 253 9.89 -3.83 -0.25
CA GLU A 253 9.61 -3.26 1.07
C GLU A 253 10.40 -3.92 2.20
N MET A 254 10.74 -5.19 2.09
CA MET A 254 11.65 -5.85 3.03
C MET A 254 13.09 -5.32 2.96
N LEU A 255 13.52 -4.85 1.79
CA LEU A 255 14.90 -4.42 1.52
C LEU A 255 15.08 -2.90 1.60
N LEU A 256 14.09 -2.12 1.15
CA LEU A 256 14.15 -0.67 1.08
C LEU A 256 12.75 -0.07 1.26
N GLN A 257 12.61 0.88 2.19
CA GLN A 257 11.41 1.70 2.37
C GLN A 257 11.76 3.18 2.30
N ASP A 258 10.87 4.01 1.75
CA ASP A 258 11.13 5.43 1.54
C ASP A 258 9.88 6.33 1.69
N HIS A 259 8.85 5.85 2.40
CA HIS A 259 7.53 6.52 2.49
C HIS A 259 7.50 7.70 3.46
N ASN A 260 8.38 7.72 4.47
CA ASN A 260 8.35 8.70 5.57
C ASN A 260 9.40 9.80 5.41
N GLY A 261 9.77 10.14 4.17
CA GLY A 261 10.78 11.17 3.89
C GLY A 261 12.21 10.76 4.24
N CYS A 262 12.45 9.51 4.60
CA CYS A 262 13.76 8.92 4.79
C CYS A 262 13.86 7.56 4.08
N ILE A 263 15.07 7.16 3.75
CA ILE A 263 15.35 5.82 3.22
C ILE A 263 15.71 4.92 4.38
N GLU A 264 14.96 3.84 4.53
CA GLU A 264 15.26 2.76 5.46
C GLU A 264 15.81 1.55 4.69
N LEU A 265 17.04 1.15 4.98
CA LEU A 265 17.70 0.01 4.36
C LEU A 265 17.54 -1.24 5.23
N PHE A 266 17.10 -2.32 4.61
CA PHE A 266 16.88 -3.62 5.23
C PHE A 266 15.91 -3.60 6.43
N PRO A 267 14.78 -2.87 6.35
CA PRO A 267 13.90 -2.63 7.50
C PRO A 267 13.19 -3.90 7.98
N ALA A 268 12.98 -4.89 7.10
CA ALA A 268 12.19 -6.08 7.41
C ALA A 268 12.85 -7.38 6.91
N ILE A 269 14.17 -7.53 7.09
CA ILE A 269 14.85 -8.78 6.75
C ILE A 269 14.58 -9.88 7.79
N PRO A 270 14.39 -11.15 7.38
CA PRO A 270 14.18 -12.25 8.31
C PRO A 270 15.45 -12.56 9.10
N GLU A 271 15.27 -13.17 10.26
CA GLU A 271 16.38 -13.49 11.17
C GLU A 271 17.42 -14.41 10.51
N GLU A 272 17.00 -15.37 9.68
CA GLU A 272 17.91 -16.27 8.98
C GLU A 272 18.87 -15.56 8.01
N TRP A 273 18.54 -14.35 7.54
CA TRP A 273 19.40 -13.55 6.67
C TRP A 273 20.39 -12.66 7.45
N ARG A 274 20.14 -12.40 8.72
CA ARG A 274 20.94 -11.47 9.53
C ARG A 274 22.42 -11.85 9.63
N ASN A 275 22.71 -13.16 9.64
CA ASN A 275 24.08 -13.68 9.70
C ASN A 275 24.69 -13.91 8.31
N ARG A 276 24.02 -13.47 7.25
CA ARG A 276 24.48 -13.60 5.86
C ARG A 276 24.83 -12.22 5.28
N THR A 277 25.39 -12.23 4.09
CA THR A 277 25.46 -11.02 3.29
C THR A 277 24.15 -10.88 2.53
N VAL A 278 23.46 -9.77 2.74
CA VAL A 278 22.26 -9.36 2.00
C VAL A 278 22.60 -8.13 1.20
N SER A 279 22.25 -8.10 -0.08
CA SER A 279 22.51 -6.95 -0.93
C SER A 279 21.46 -6.82 -2.02
N PHE A 280 21.30 -5.59 -2.47
CA PHE A 280 20.54 -5.28 -3.67
C PHE A 280 21.27 -4.20 -4.47
N GLU A 281 20.98 -4.15 -5.76
CA GLU A 281 21.59 -3.18 -6.67
C GLU A 281 20.51 -2.43 -7.44
N LYS A 282 20.65 -1.11 -7.50
CA LYS A 282 19.87 -0.21 -8.35
C LYS A 282 18.35 -0.29 -8.13
N LEU A 283 17.89 -0.54 -6.89
CA LEU A 283 16.48 -0.37 -6.58
C LEU A 283 16.10 1.11 -6.69
N ARG A 284 14.92 1.36 -7.23
CA ARG A 284 14.37 2.71 -7.32
C ARG A 284 13.88 3.16 -5.97
N SER A 285 14.05 4.46 -5.70
CA SER A 285 13.52 5.16 -4.56
C SER A 285 12.94 6.49 -5.01
N ARG A 286 12.06 7.05 -4.20
CA ARG A 286 11.36 8.30 -4.50
C ARG A 286 12.32 9.44 -4.81
N GLY A 287 11.85 10.42 -5.60
CA GLY A 287 12.66 11.56 -6.03
C GLY A 287 13.68 11.23 -7.12
N GLY A 288 13.49 10.14 -7.87
CA GLY A 288 14.37 9.72 -8.96
C GLY A 288 15.67 9.09 -8.49
N LEU A 289 15.75 8.69 -7.22
CA LEU A 289 16.93 8.06 -6.67
C LEU A 289 17.05 6.61 -7.14
N THR A 290 18.30 6.13 -7.20
CA THR A 290 18.62 4.71 -7.38
C THR A 290 19.57 4.31 -6.28
N VAL A 291 19.24 3.26 -5.52
CA VAL A 291 19.95 2.83 -4.33
C VAL A 291 20.53 1.44 -4.54
N SER A 292 21.78 1.26 -4.19
CA SER A 292 22.44 -0.05 -4.03
C SER A 292 22.99 -0.14 -2.62
N ALA A 293 22.65 -1.21 -1.92
CA ALA A 293 23.11 -1.40 -0.55
C ALA A 293 23.53 -2.84 -0.28
N LYS A 294 24.44 -2.97 0.68
CA LYS A 294 24.96 -4.26 1.17
C LYS A 294 25.02 -4.23 2.69
N ALA A 295 24.50 -5.26 3.31
CA ALA A 295 24.63 -5.49 4.73
C ALA A 295 25.28 -6.85 5.01
N ARG A 296 26.03 -6.94 6.10
CA ARG A 296 26.58 -8.18 6.65
C ARG A 296 26.43 -8.15 8.16
N ASN A 297 25.90 -9.22 8.75
CA ASN A 297 25.63 -9.28 10.17
C ASN A 297 24.81 -8.09 10.69
N SER A 298 23.81 -7.68 9.92
CA SER A 298 22.94 -6.50 10.18
C SER A 298 23.66 -5.14 10.12
N GLU A 299 24.91 -5.08 9.74
CA GLU A 299 25.64 -3.82 9.54
C GLU A 299 25.71 -3.45 8.07
N ILE A 300 25.46 -2.18 7.73
CA ILE A 300 25.61 -1.67 6.37
C ILE A 300 27.10 -1.59 6.04
N THR A 301 27.52 -2.35 5.04
CA THR A 301 28.93 -2.45 4.59
C THR A 301 29.16 -1.86 3.21
N GLY A 302 28.10 -1.38 2.56
CA GLY A 302 28.16 -0.70 1.28
C GLY A 302 26.88 0.05 1.01
N LEU A 303 26.98 1.30 0.56
CA LEU A 303 25.87 2.15 0.18
C LEU A 303 26.28 3.05 -0.98
N ILE A 304 25.59 2.91 -2.09
CA ILE A 304 25.73 3.76 -3.28
C ILE A 304 24.37 4.31 -3.64
N ILE A 305 24.27 5.63 -3.78
CA ILE A 305 23.04 6.31 -4.20
C ILE A 305 23.33 7.19 -5.41
N THR A 306 22.58 6.96 -6.49
CA THR A 306 22.60 7.83 -7.66
C THR A 306 21.45 8.82 -7.54
N SER A 307 21.77 10.12 -7.63
CA SER A 307 20.80 11.22 -7.56
C SER A 307 20.75 12.00 -8.87
N PRO A 308 19.55 12.38 -9.37
CA PRO A 308 19.43 13.21 -10.57
C PRO A 308 19.92 14.65 -10.37
N GLU A 309 19.97 15.11 -9.11
CA GLU A 309 20.36 16.47 -8.72
C GLU A 309 20.98 16.49 -7.32
N PRO A 310 21.70 17.56 -6.93
CA PRO A 310 22.18 17.70 -5.55
C PRO A 310 21.00 17.83 -4.58
N ARG A 311 21.04 17.10 -3.44
CA ARG A 311 20.04 17.17 -2.38
C ARG A 311 20.54 16.60 -1.06
N GLU A 312 19.83 16.93 0.01
CA GLU A 312 20.00 16.27 1.29
C GLU A 312 18.99 15.12 1.41
N ILE A 313 19.42 14.01 1.99
CA ILE A 313 18.58 12.86 2.31
C ILE A 313 18.93 12.31 3.69
N VAL A 314 17.99 11.56 4.27
CA VAL A 314 18.24 10.78 5.48
C VAL A 314 18.18 9.29 5.13
N VAL A 315 19.19 8.53 5.54
CA VAL A 315 19.24 7.07 5.38
C VAL A 315 19.50 6.44 6.73
N ASN A 316 18.61 5.56 7.19
CA ASN A 316 18.68 4.93 8.52
C ASN A 316 18.98 5.95 9.65
N GLY A 317 18.31 7.10 9.62
CA GLY A 317 18.47 8.17 10.60
C GLY A 317 19.74 9.03 10.45
N ARG A 318 20.60 8.77 9.46
CA ARG A 318 21.79 9.56 9.19
C ARG A 318 21.60 10.46 7.96
N ALA A 319 21.94 11.75 8.09
CA ALA A 319 21.88 12.71 7.00
C ALA A 319 23.07 12.58 6.05
N TYR A 320 22.81 12.71 4.75
CA TYR A 320 23.80 12.73 3.67
C TYR A 320 23.48 13.83 2.67
N CYS A 321 24.55 14.53 2.21
CA CYS A 321 24.47 15.49 1.12
C CYS A 321 24.89 14.80 -0.18
N LEU A 322 23.97 14.60 -1.10
CA LEU A 322 24.23 13.99 -2.39
C LEU A 322 24.64 15.05 -3.42
N LYS A 323 25.56 14.66 -4.29
CA LYS A 323 25.83 15.38 -5.55
C LYS A 323 25.02 14.73 -6.67
N LYS A 324 24.83 15.44 -7.76
CA LYS A 324 24.31 14.85 -9.00
C LYS A 324 25.19 13.69 -9.47
N GLY A 325 24.58 12.59 -9.82
CA GLY A 325 25.27 11.36 -10.22
C GLY A 325 25.45 10.38 -9.07
N GLU A 326 26.42 9.51 -9.20
CA GLU A 326 26.71 8.44 -8.23
C GLU A 326 27.44 8.98 -6.99
N ASN A 327 26.96 8.57 -5.82
CA ASN A 327 27.55 8.89 -4.51
C ASN A 327 27.85 7.58 -3.78
N VAL A 328 29.11 7.32 -3.51
CA VAL A 328 29.56 6.21 -2.66
C VAL A 328 29.62 6.73 -1.22
N LEU A 329 28.77 6.21 -0.34
CA LEU A 329 28.54 6.74 1.01
C LEU A 329 29.14 5.85 2.10
N ILE A 330 29.24 4.53 1.85
CA ILE A 330 29.84 3.51 2.73
C ILE A 330 30.57 2.49 1.86
#